data_9d122ab2142a39497c710909dd341d81
#
_entry.id   9d122ab2142a39497c710909dd341d81
#
_cell.length_a   1.000
_cell.length_b   1.000
_cell.length_c   1.000
_cell.angle_alpha   90.00
_cell.angle_beta   90.00
_cell.angle_gamma   90.00
#
_symmetry.space_group_name_H-M   'P 1'
#
loop_
_entity.id
_entity.type
_entity.pdbx_description
1 polymer ?
#
loop_
_entity_poly.entity_id
_entity_poly.type
_entity_poly.pdbx_seq_one_letter_code
_entity_poly.pdbx_strand_id
1 'polypeptide(L)'
;VGNELGAGKPYKAKLAAMVALACAFVIGFVNIIWTVMFRHKWGGLFTEDDMLKALVASVLPIIGLCELGNCPQTTGCGILRGTARPVVGARINLGSFYFVGTPVAVGLAFWFHVGFSGLWFGLLSAQAACAISILYVVLVCTDWESESLKAKKLTSLELTQKHGNDEEKGLLMKQNGHTEDVP
;
A
#
# COMPACT_ATOMS: atom_id res chain seq x y z
N VAL A 1 1.49 11.39 -6.68
CA VAL A 1 2.54 11.84 -5.74
C VAL A 1 3.88 11.84 -6.45
N GLY A 2 4.36 10.70 -6.95
CA GLY A 2 5.67 10.60 -7.59
C GLY A 2 5.89 11.60 -8.74
N ASN A 3 4.93 11.72 -9.64
CA ASN A 3 4.99 12.68 -10.75
C ASN A 3 5.14 14.14 -10.30
N GLU A 4 4.41 14.53 -9.23
CA GLU A 4 4.49 15.90 -8.69
C GLU A 4 5.82 16.16 -7.97
N LEU A 5 6.38 15.12 -7.31
CA LEU A 5 7.71 15.19 -6.71
C LEU A 5 8.79 15.33 -7.77
N GLY A 6 8.75 14.53 -8.84
CA GLY A 6 9.67 14.64 -9.99
C GLY A 6 9.58 15.98 -10.70
N ALA A 7 8.37 16.56 -10.78
CA ALA A 7 8.16 17.90 -11.30
C ALA A 7 8.61 19.03 -10.35
N GLY A 8 9.08 18.69 -9.14
CA GLY A 8 9.54 19.66 -8.14
C GLY A 8 8.42 20.47 -7.50
N LYS A 9 7.24 19.87 -7.32
CA LYS A 9 6.05 20.51 -6.73
C LYS A 9 5.67 19.83 -5.41
N PRO A 10 6.43 20.01 -4.31
CA PRO A 10 6.21 19.29 -3.04
C PRO A 10 4.84 19.54 -2.43
N TYR A 11 4.33 20.76 -2.53
CA TYR A 11 2.99 21.10 -2.03
C TYR A 11 1.89 20.31 -2.73
N LYS A 12 1.97 20.19 -4.07
CA LYS A 12 0.97 19.40 -4.82
C LYS A 12 1.08 17.90 -4.52
N ALA A 13 2.29 17.40 -4.33
CA ALA A 13 2.52 16.01 -3.91
C ALA A 13 1.91 15.72 -2.55
N LYS A 14 2.10 16.62 -1.56
CA LYS A 14 1.48 16.54 -0.24
C LYS A 14 -0.05 16.56 -0.34
N LEU A 15 -0.60 17.51 -1.09
CA LEU A 15 -2.05 17.62 -1.27
C LEU A 15 -2.63 16.35 -1.91
N ALA A 16 -2.00 15.82 -2.95
CA ALA A 16 -2.42 14.57 -3.60
C ALA A 16 -2.38 13.37 -2.62
N ALA A 17 -1.37 13.30 -1.75
CA ALA A 17 -1.28 12.27 -0.72
C ALA A 17 -2.42 12.38 0.31
N MET A 18 -2.72 13.60 0.77
CA MET A 18 -3.79 13.85 1.74
C MET A 18 -5.17 13.52 1.17
N VAL A 19 -5.43 13.93 -0.08
CA VAL A 19 -6.70 13.61 -0.78
C VAL A 19 -6.83 12.10 -0.98
N ALA A 20 -5.77 11.42 -1.41
CA ALA A 20 -5.79 9.96 -1.57
C ALA A 20 -6.09 9.22 -0.25
N LEU A 21 -5.50 9.65 0.86
CA LEU A 21 -5.79 9.09 2.19
C LEU A 21 -7.23 9.37 2.62
N ALA A 22 -7.74 10.58 2.41
CA ALA A 22 -9.14 10.92 2.71
C ALA A 22 -10.11 10.03 1.92
N CYS A 23 -9.88 9.85 0.61
CA CYS A 23 -10.67 8.93 -0.22
C CYS A 23 -10.58 7.48 0.29
N ALA A 24 -9.39 7.02 0.72
CA ALA A 24 -9.21 5.69 1.27
C ALA A 24 -10.05 5.46 2.55
N PHE A 25 -10.13 6.45 3.45
CA PHE A 25 -11.00 6.38 4.62
C PHE A 25 -12.48 6.33 4.23
N VAL A 26 -12.92 7.15 3.27
CA VAL A 26 -14.31 7.13 2.77
C VAL A 26 -14.65 5.74 2.21
N ILE A 27 -13.78 5.17 1.38
CA ILE A 27 -13.96 3.82 0.83
C ILE A 27 -14.01 2.77 1.96
N GLY A 28 -13.13 2.86 2.95
CA GLY A 28 -13.15 1.97 4.11
C GLY A 28 -14.48 2.02 4.88
N PHE A 29 -15.02 3.21 5.10
CA PHE A 29 -16.34 3.38 5.74
C PHE A 29 -17.49 2.80 4.89
N VAL A 30 -17.47 3.01 3.59
CA VAL A 30 -18.45 2.41 2.67
C VAL A 30 -18.40 0.88 2.74
N ASN A 31 -17.19 0.29 2.77
CA ASN A 31 -17.00 -1.15 2.90
C ASN A 31 -17.56 -1.70 4.22
N ILE A 32 -17.36 -1.01 5.35
CA ILE A 32 -17.96 -1.43 6.64
C ILE A 32 -19.48 -1.45 6.52
N ILE A 33 -20.08 -0.36 6.04
CA ILE A 33 -21.55 -0.28 5.90
C ILE A 33 -22.05 -1.42 5.02
N TRP A 34 -21.39 -1.65 3.88
CA TRP A 34 -21.74 -2.71 2.95
C TRP A 34 -21.65 -4.10 3.59
N THR A 35 -20.53 -4.43 4.23
CA THR A 35 -20.33 -5.75 4.86
C THR A 35 -21.29 -6.00 6.00
N VAL A 36 -21.62 -4.98 6.81
CA VAL A 36 -22.59 -5.09 7.91
C VAL A 36 -24.00 -5.27 7.39
N MET A 37 -24.42 -4.48 6.37
CA MET A 37 -25.77 -4.58 5.80
C MET A 37 -26.04 -5.94 5.15
N PHE A 38 -25.07 -6.47 4.42
CA PHE A 38 -25.23 -7.68 3.64
C PHE A 38 -24.73 -8.97 4.35
N ARG A 39 -24.28 -8.88 5.61
CA ARG A 39 -23.67 -10.00 6.36
C ARG A 39 -24.47 -11.31 6.36
N HIS A 40 -25.81 -11.23 6.41
CA HIS A 40 -26.67 -12.40 6.41
C HIS A 40 -26.94 -12.96 5.00
N LYS A 41 -26.81 -12.14 3.96
CA LYS A 41 -27.03 -12.55 2.57
C LYS A 41 -25.78 -13.14 1.91
N TRP A 42 -24.59 -12.70 2.33
CA TRP A 42 -23.32 -13.18 1.76
C TRP A 42 -23.13 -14.69 1.86
N GLY A 43 -23.37 -15.26 3.06
CA GLY A 43 -23.22 -16.68 3.28
C GLY A 43 -24.11 -17.53 2.37
N GLY A 44 -25.35 -17.07 2.13
CA GLY A 44 -26.32 -17.76 1.27
C GLY A 44 -25.95 -17.84 -0.22
N LEU A 45 -24.98 -17.04 -0.68
CA LEU A 45 -24.47 -17.12 -2.06
C LEU A 45 -23.51 -18.30 -2.27
N PHE A 46 -22.90 -18.80 -1.20
CA PHE A 46 -21.82 -19.79 -1.28
C PHE A 46 -22.17 -21.15 -0.67
N THR A 47 -23.13 -21.20 0.25
CA THR A 47 -23.47 -22.43 0.96
C THR A 47 -24.93 -22.45 1.40
N GLU A 48 -25.49 -23.68 1.48
CA GLU A 48 -26.80 -23.96 2.05
C GLU A 48 -26.70 -24.29 3.56
N ASP A 49 -25.51 -24.56 4.07
CA ASP A 49 -25.26 -24.91 5.47
C ASP A 49 -25.48 -23.71 6.39
N ASP A 50 -26.48 -23.82 7.27
CA ASP A 50 -26.86 -22.74 8.19
C ASP A 50 -25.80 -22.47 9.26
N MET A 51 -24.99 -23.47 9.65
CA MET A 51 -23.88 -23.28 10.57
C MET A 51 -22.78 -22.42 9.96
N LEU A 52 -22.43 -22.69 8.71
CA LEU A 52 -21.47 -21.87 7.96
C LEU A 52 -22.00 -20.47 7.70
N LYS A 53 -23.29 -20.31 7.36
CA LYS A 53 -23.91 -18.99 7.19
C LYS A 53 -23.83 -18.15 8.47
N ALA A 54 -24.10 -18.74 9.63
CA ALA A 54 -24.00 -18.07 10.93
C ALA A 54 -22.56 -17.64 11.24
N LEU A 55 -21.59 -18.53 10.98
CA LEU A 55 -20.18 -18.24 11.19
C LEU A 55 -19.70 -17.07 10.30
N VAL A 56 -20.03 -17.09 9.00
CA VAL A 56 -19.73 -16.00 8.07
C VAL A 56 -20.35 -14.68 8.54
N ALA A 57 -21.63 -14.69 8.92
CA ALA A 57 -22.32 -13.50 9.39
C ALA A 57 -21.72 -12.91 10.68
N SER A 58 -21.09 -13.74 11.53
CA SER A 58 -20.41 -13.27 12.75
C SER A 58 -19.05 -12.60 12.46
N VAL A 59 -18.35 -13.04 11.41
CA VAL A 59 -17.01 -12.56 11.08
C VAL A 59 -17.02 -11.36 10.11
N LEU A 60 -18.02 -11.25 9.23
CA LEU A 60 -18.11 -10.17 8.25
C LEU A 60 -17.99 -8.75 8.83
N PRO A 61 -18.55 -8.40 9.99
CA PRO A 61 -18.34 -7.10 10.60
C PRO A 61 -16.87 -6.84 10.96
N ILE A 62 -16.15 -7.88 11.42
CA ILE A 62 -14.72 -7.78 11.74
C ILE A 62 -13.90 -7.56 10.47
N ILE A 63 -14.23 -8.25 9.39
CA ILE A 63 -13.62 -8.05 8.06
C ILE A 63 -13.86 -6.62 7.58
N GLY A 64 -15.09 -6.12 7.69
CA GLY A 64 -15.39 -4.73 7.35
C GLY A 64 -14.54 -3.73 8.13
N LEU A 65 -14.32 -3.99 9.42
CA LEU A 65 -13.45 -3.16 10.25
C LEU A 65 -11.98 -3.28 9.84
N CYS A 66 -11.53 -4.46 9.41
CA CYS A 66 -10.20 -4.64 8.84
C CYS A 66 -10.00 -3.77 7.58
N GLU A 67 -11.03 -3.64 6.72
CA GLU A 67 -10.95 -2.82 5.50
C GLU A 67 -10.76 -1.33 5.81
N LEU A 68 -11.28 -0.84 6.95
CA LEU A 68 -11.02 0.53 7.39
C LEU A 68 -9.54 0.79 7.66
N GLY A 69 -8.80 -0.21 8.13
CA GLY A 69 -7.34 -0.15 8.28
C GLY A 69 -6.61 -0.42 6.98
N ASN A 70 -7.09 -1.38 6.18
CA ASN A 70 -6.48 -1.84 4.94
C ASN A 70 -6.45 -0.75 3.86
N CYS A 71 -7.54 -0.01 3.65
CA CYS A 71 -7.61 1.03 2.63
C CYS A 71 -6.57 2.14 2.83
N PRO A 72 -6.45 2.81 4.01
CA PRO A 72 -5.42 3.82 4.22
C PRO A 72 -4.01 3.25 4.27
N GLN A 73 -3.82 2.01 4.76
CA GLN A 73 -2.54 1.30 4.74
C GLN A 73 -2.04 1.12 3.31
N THR A 74 -2.86 0.57 2.43
CA THR A 74 -2.50 0.31 1.02
C THR A 74 -2.21 1.61 0.28
N THR A 75 -3.03 2.64 0.50
CA THR A 75 -2.82 3.98 -0.06
C THR A 75 -1.53 4.60 0.46
N GLY A 76 -1.24 4.49 1.75
CA GLY A 76 0.00 4.96 2.36
C GLY A 76 1.24 4.24 1.83
N CYS A 77 1.17 2.92 1.60
CA CYS A 77 2.21 2.17 0.90
C CYS A 77 2.43 2.69 -0.53
N GLY A 78 1.36 3.05 -1.25
CA GLY A 78 1.43 3.68 -2.56
C GLY A 78 2.14 5.03 -2.52
N ILE A 79 1.88 5.86 -1.50
CA ILE A 79 2.57 7.13 -1.26
C ILE A 79 4.06 6.90 -0.98
N LEU A 80 4.41 5.92 -0.14
CA LEU A 80 5.80 5.56 0.15
C LEU A 80 6.56 5.06 -1.09
N ARG A 81 5.89 4.35 -2.00
CA ARG A 81 6.47 3.99 -3.31
C ARG A 81 6.70 5.24 -4.17
N GLY A 82 5.74 6.16 -4.19
CA GLY A 82 5.84 7.43 -4.92
C GLY A 82 6.94 8.37 -4.40
N THR A 83 7.37 8.20 -3.13
CA THR A 83 8.53 8.91 -2.52
C THR A 83 9.83 8.10 -2.60
N ALA A 84 9.89 7.05 -3.42
CA ALA A 84 11.05 6.15 -3.56
C ALA A 84 11.49 5.47 -2.24
N ARG A 85 10.57 5.26 -1.29
CA ARG A 85 10.81 4.59 -0.01
C ARG A 85 9.96 3.33 0.22
N PRO A 86 9.86 2.39 -0.76
CA PRO A 86 9.00 1.21 -0.63
C PRO A 86 9.42 0.27 0.51
N VAL A 87 10.71 0.23 0.84
CA VAL A 87 11.27 -0.62 1.90
C VAL A 87 10.71 -0.25 3.27
N VAL A 88 10.41 1.02 3.52
CA VAL A 88 9.81 1.48 4.79
C VAL A 88 8.41 0.87 4.95
N GLY A 89 7.56 0.95 3.92
CA GLY A 89 6.23 0.34 3.92
C GLY A 89 6.29 -1.18 4.10
N ALA A 90 7.23 -1.86 3.41
CA ALA A 90 7.42 -3.30 3.53
C ALA A 90 7.84 -3.73 4.96
N ARG A 91 8.76 -3.00 5.59
CA ARG A 91 9.20 -3.27 6.98
C ARG A 91 8.08 -3.07 7.99
N ILE A 92 7.31 -1.99 7.86
CA ILE A 92 6.15 -1.72 8.72
C ILE A 92 5.12 -2.84 8.57
N ASN A 93 4.81 -3.23 7.34
CA ASN A 93 3.85 -4.29 7.06
C ASN A 93 4.30 -5.61 7.69
N LEU A 94 5.53 -6.05 7.40
CA LEU A 94 6.10 -7.27 7.96
C LEU A 94 6.09 -7.23 9.50
N GLY A 95 6.56 -6.13 10.10
CA GLY A 95 6.59 -5.95 11.54
C GLY A 95 5.20 -6.02 12.18
N SER A 96 4.22 -5.30 11.64
CA SER A 96 2.86 -5.27 12.19
C SER A 96 2.19 -6.65 12.15
N PHE A 97 2.34 -7.41 11.06
CA PHE A 97 1.72 -8.73 10.96
C PHE A 97 2.41 -9.79 11.82
N TYR A 98 3.74 -9.82 11.86
CA TYR A 98 4.47 -10.85 12.61
C TYR A 98 4.60 -10.54 14.10
N PHE A 99 4.86 -9.27 14.49
CA PHE A 99 5.08 -8.92 15.90
C PHE A 99 3.82 -8.49 16.64
N VAL A 100 2.78 -8.05 15.95
CA VAL A 100 1.50 -7.66 16.56
C VAL A 100 0.41 -8.66 16.22
N GLY A 101 0.15 -8.89 14.94
CA GLY A 101 -0.95 -9.72 14.48
C GLY A 101 -0.84 -11.18 14.94
N THR A 102 0.30 -11.82 14.72
CA THR A 102 0.49 -13.24 15.06
C THR A 102 0.39 -13.51 16.57
N PRO A 103 1.07 -12.77 17.47
CA PRO A 103 0.91 -12.98 18.91
C PRO A 103 -0.51 -12.73 19.42
N VAL A 104 -1.18 -11.69 18.90
CA VAL A 104 -2.58 -11.40 19.29
C VAL A 104 -3.52 -12.49 18.79
N ALA A 105 -3.35 -12.94 17.53
CA ALA A 105 -4.17 -14.02 16.97
C ALA A 105 -4.03 -15.31 17.76
N VAL A 106 -2.79 -15.73 18.03
CA VAL A 106 -2.49 -16.95 18.81
C VAL A 106 -3.01 -16.82 20.24
N GLY A 107 -2.76 -15.69 20.91
CA GLY A 107 -3.23 -15.43 22.26
C GLY A 107 -4.75 -15.50 22.36
N LEU A 108 -5.48 -14.81 21.48
CA LEU A 108 -6.95 -14.79 21.52
C LEU A 108 -7.57 -16.12 21.11
N ALA A 109 -7.02 -16.79 20.09
CA ALA A 109 -7.57 -18.05 19.61
C ALA A 109 -7.36 -19.20 20.60
N PHE A 110 -6.14 -19.32 21.17
CA PHE A 110 -5.75 -20.49 21.96
C PHE A 110 -5.75 -20.24 23.46
N TRP A 111 -5.27 -19.08 23.93
CA TRP A 111 -5.20 -18.79 25.37
C TRP A 111 -6.53 -18.32 25.93
N PHE A 112 -7.21 -17.39 25.23
CA PHE A 112 -8.52 -16.87 25.65
C PHE A 112 -9.71 -17.70 25.13
N HIS A 113 -9.46 -18.78 24.38
CA HIS A 113 -10.48 -19.68 23.83
C HIS A 113 -11.58 -18.98 23.00
N VAL A 114 -11.27 -17.83 22.38
CA VAL A 114 -12.20 -17.11 21.50
C VAL A 114 -12.44 -17.86 20.18
N GLY A 115 -11.60 -18.87 19.90
CA GLY A 115 -11.74 -19.72 18.74
C GLY A 115 -11.46 -18.98 17.43
N PHE A 116 -12.25 -19.30 16.40
CA PHE A 116 -12.05 -18.77 15.03
C PHE A 116 -12.08 -17.24 14.94
N SER A 117 -12.96 -16.57 15.70
CA SER A 117 -13.04 -15.11 15.73
C SER A 117 -11.78 -14.47 16.29
N GLY A 118 -11.02 -15.15 17.16
CA GLY A 118 -9.76 -14.67 17.72
C GLY A 118 -8.69 -14.43 16.64
N LEU A 119 -8.67 -15.26 15.59
CA LEU A 119 -7.75 -15.07 14.45
C LEU A 119 -8.05 -13.77 13.69
N TRP A 120 -9.33 -13.45 13.51
CA TRP A 120 -9.76 -12.23 12.85
C TRP A 120 -9.45 -10.97 13.67
N PHE A 121 -9.57 -11.04 15.01
CA PHE A 121 -9.11 -9.95 15.89
C PHE A 121 -7.60 -9.77 15.85
N GLY A 122 -6.84 -10.85 15.68
CA GLY A 122 -5.39 -10.78 15.42
C GLY A 122 -5.09 -10.05 14.12
N LEU A 123 -5.81 -10.37 13.04
CA LEU A 123 -5.70 -9.67 11.76
C LEU A 123 -6.06 -8.18 11.90
N LEU A 124 -7.16 -7.87 12.60
CA LEU A 124 -7.59 -6.49 12.85
C LEU A 124 -6.52 -5.70 13.60
N SER A 125 -5.89 -6.29 14.62
CA SER A 125 -4.82 -5.63 15.39
C SER A 125 -3.58 -5.36 14.52
N ALA A 126 -3.21 -6.29 13.63
CA ALA A 126 -2.13 -6.12 12.67
C ALA A 126 -2.41 -4.97 11.69
N GLN A 127 -3.63 -4.93 11.13
CA GLN A 127 -4.07 -3.88 10.22
C GLN A 127 -4.08 -2.52 10.89
N ALA A 128 -4.59 -2.43 12.12
CA ALA A 128 -4.59 -1.19 12.89
C ALA A 128 -3.17 -0.69 13.17
N ALA A 129 -2.28 -1.56 13.66
CA ALA A 129 -0.88 -1.23 13.92
C ALA A 129 -0.16 -0.77 12.63
N CYS A 130 -0.39 -1.47 11.53
CA CYS A 130 0.20 -1.14 10.24
C CYS A 130 -0.32 0.20 9.71
N ALA A 131 -1.63 0.43 9.73
CA ALA A 131 -2.24 1.68 9.28
C ALA A 131 -1.74 2.88 10.09
N ILE A 132 -1.72 2.76 11.42
CA ILE A 132 -1.22 3.82 12.31
C ILE A 132 0.25 4.12 12.01
N SER A 133 1.10 3.10 11.88
CA SER A 133 2.53 3.26 11.60
C SER A 133 2.78 3.91 10.24
N ILE A 134 2.08 3.50 9.20
CA ILE A 134 2.20 4.07 7.85
C ILE A 134 1.70 5.52 7.83
N LEU A 135 0.54 5.80 8.45
CA LEU A 135 0.02 7.16 8.56
C LEU A 135 1.00 8.08 9.30
N TYR A 136 1.58 7.61 10.41
CA TYR A 136 2.59 8.35 11.13
C TYR A 136 3.79 8.70 10.24
N VAL A 137 4.32 7.73 9.50
CA VAL A 137 5.46 7.96 8.60
C VAL A 137 5.10 8.92 7.48
N VAL A 138 3.93 8.79 6.86
CA VAL A 138 3.50 9.65 5.75
C VAL A 138 3.20 11.07 6.21
N LEU A 139 2.53 11.24 7.37
CA LEU A 139 2.05 12.54 7.83
C LEU A 139 3.12 13.32 8.62
N VAL A 140 3.92 12.62 9.42
CA VAL A 140 4.88 13.24 10.36
C VAL A 140 6.32 13.13 9.89
N CYS A 141 6.74 11.94 9.41
CA CYS A 141 8.14 11.67 9.09
C CYS A 141 8.51 11.99 7.63
N THR A 142 7.56 12.43 6.79
CA THR A 142 7.86 12.73 5.38
C THR A 142 8.08 14.23 5.20
N ASP A 143 9.34 14.59 4.94
CA ASP A 143 9.72 15.94 4.50
C ASP A 143 9.56 16.05 2.98
N TRP A 144 8.45 16.65 2.56
CA TRP A 144 8.05 16.76 1.15
C TRP A 144 9.04 17.58 0.31
N GLU A 145 9.74 18.56 0.90
CA GLU A 145 10.73 19.38 0.21
C GLU A 145 11.99 18.57 -0.10
N SER A 146 12.53 17.87 0.90
CA SER A 146 13.67 16.97 0.73
C SER A 146 13.38 15.85 -0.27
N GLU A 147 12.19 15.23 -0.21
CA GLU A 147 11.82 14.17 -1.15
C GLU A 147 11.65 14.69 -2.58
N SER A 148 11.18 15.93 -2.76
CA SER A 148 11.10 16.57 -4.07
C SER A 148 12.49 16.86 -4.65
N LEU A 149 13.43 17.33 -3.83
CA LEU A 149 14.82 17.55 -4.26
C LEU A 149 15.51 16.25 -4.68
N LYS A 150 15.31 15.17 -3.91
CA LYS A 150 15.81 13.83 -4.24
C LYS A 150 15.23 13.31 -5.55
N ALA A 151 13.92 13.43 -5.73
CA ALA A 151 13.22 12.99 -6.93
C ALA A 151 13.74 13.73 -8.17
N LYS A 152 13.90 15.06 -8.11
CA LYS A 152 14.49 15.86 -9.18
C LYS A 152 15.90 15.40 -9.54
N LYS A 153 16.75 15.17 -8.52
CA LYS A 153 18.12 14.73 -8.73
C LYS A 153 18.18 13.36 -9.43
N LEU A 154 17.33 12.42 -9.01
CA LEU A 154 17.24 11.11 -9.66
C LEU A 154 16.79 11.23 -11.11
N THR A 155 15.73 11.99 -11.38
CA THR A 155 15.21 12.18 -12.73
C THR A 155 16.25 12.85 -13.64
N SER A 156 17.01 13.85 -13.15
CA SER A 156 18.07 14.49 -13.93
C SER A 156 19.21 13.53 -14.25
N LEU A 157 19.60 12.65 -13.32
CA LEU A 157 20.64 11.64 -13.55
C LEU A 157 20.18 10.60 -14.58
N GLU A 158 18.92 10.13 -14.51
CA GLU A 158 18.35 9.20 -15.49
C GLU A 158 18.30 9.80 -16.90
N LEU A 159 17.90 11.07 -17.03
CA LEU A 159 17.90 11.76 -18.33
C LEU A 159 19.29 11.90 -18.90
N THR A 160 20.28 12.25 -18.09
CA THR A 160 21.69 12.35 -18.52
C THR A 160 22.24 11.00 -18.97
N GLN A 161 21.94 9.93 -18.22
CA GLN A 161 22.37 8.57 -18.56
C GLN A 161 21.71 8.06 -19.84
N LYS A 162 20.42 8.36 -20.03
CA LYS A 162 19.68 8.00 -21.24
C LYS A 162 20.25 8.71 -22.45
N HIS A 163 20.54 10.02 -22.34
CA HIS A 163 21.12 10.80 -23.43
C HIS A 163 22.51 10.27 -23.83
N GLY A 164 23.36 9.96 -22.86
CA GLY A 164 24.67 9.33 -23.10
C GLY A 164 24.57 7.98 -23.81
N ASN A 165 23.63 7.12 -23.40
CA ASN A 165 23.41 5.81 -24.05
C ASN A 165 22.85 5.96 -25.48
N ASP A 166 22.00 6.96 -25.73
CA ASP A 166 21.46 7.21 -27.07
C ASP A 166 22.53 7.78 -28.01
N GLU A 167 23.45 8.62 -27.52
CA GLU A 167 24.63 9.12 -28.27
C GLU A 167 25.61 7.98 -28.59
N GLU A 168 25.93 7.12 -27.62
CA GLU A 168 26.79 5.96 -27.82
C GLU A 168 26.21 4.98 -28.87
N LYS A 169 24.90 4.68 -28.80
CA LYS A 169 24.23 3.88 -29.82
C LYS A 169 24.27 4.54 -31.20
N GLY A 170 24.09 5.84 -31.28
CA GLY A 170 24.20 6.61 -32.52
C GLY A 170 25.60 6.56 -33.16
N LEU A 171 26.65 6.61 -32.32
CA LEU A 171 28.02 6.45 -32.76
C LEU A 171 28.33 5.03 -33.26
N LEU A 172 27.87 4.01 -32.53
CA LEU A 172 28.05 2.61 -32.93
C LEU A 172 27.33 2.28 -34.24
N MET A 173 26.13 2.81 -34.46
CA MET A 173 25.41 2.66 -35.75
C MET A 173 26.13 3.32 -36.90
N LYS A 174 26.72 4.52 -36.72
CA LYS A 174 27.54 5.21 -37.72
C LYS A 174 28.83 4.43 -38.04
N GLN A 175 29.46 3.83 -37.06
CA GLN A 175 30.69 3.08 -37.25
C GLN A 175 30.44 1.76 -38.02
N ASN A 176 29.34 1.06 -37.73
CA ASN A 176 28.96 -0.16 -38.44
C ASN A 176 28.45 0.11 -39.89
N GLY A 177 27.77 1.22 -40.12
CA GLY A 177 27.35 1.61 -41.49
C GLY A 177 28.49 1.99 -42.43
N HIS A 178 29.67 2.32 -41.88
CA HIS A 178 30.84 2.67 -42.69
C HIS A 178 31.72 1.47 -43.07
N THR A 179 31.42 0.28 -42.49
CA THR A 179 32.13 -0.98 -42.80
C THR A 179 31.48 -1.81 -43.90
N GLU A 180 30.26 -1.46 -44.33
CA GLU A 180 29.57 -2.16 -45.45
C GLU A 180 29.81 -1.55 -46.85
N ASP A 181 30.48 -0.39 -46.96
CA ASP A 181 30.72 0.30 -48.22
C ASP A 181 32.19 0.19 -48.70
N VAL A 182 32.86 -0.95 -48.51
CA VAL A 182 34.18 -1.21 -49.14
C VAL A 182 34.01 -2.31 -50.19
N PRO A 183 34.14 -2.01 -51.48
CA PRO A 183 34.01 -2.96 -52.60
C PRO A 183 35.08 -4.03 -52.63
#